data_4bd8a09c39d5751d46acd5c633dedfb0
#
_entry.id   4bd8a09c39d5751d46acd5c633dedfb0
#
_cell.length_a   1.000
_cell.length_b   1.000
_cell.length_c   1.000
_cell.angle_alpha   90.00
_cell.angle_beta   90.00
_cell.angle_gamma   90.00
#
_symmetry.space_group_name_H-M   'P 1'
#
loop_
_entity.id
_entity.type
_entity.pdbx_description
1 polymer ?
#
loop_
_entity_poly.entity_id
_entity_poly.type
_entity_poly.pdbx_seq_one_letter_code
_entity_poly.pdbx_strand_id
1 'polypeptide(L)'
;MATTLLRGGRVLCAASGLDQTADVLLAGGRVAAVSAKPGELAAGDATIVDCAGLLVCPGLIDPHVHLREPGGEHKETIATGTAAALAGGFTSVCCMPNTTPCLDSAPLVEFVRLRAREANHARVFVAGAATVGRAGEQLAPMAAMARAGAVAFTDDGEGIASAQVMLRVLQMAKAVGRPFMQHCQEPSLTQGAAMNSGVLQARLGHGGWPAVAEELMLQRDVMLNRAVGARYHAQHLSAAGSADILRAARAAGQPVSGEVSPHHLLLTEDACDGDRTDAKMNPPLRTARDVQALRVAVADGTIDVLATDHAPHSPAEKARDFASAPFGIIGLEHALPLYRE
;
A
#
# COMPACT_ATOMS: atom_id res chain seq x y z
N MET A 1 7.37 26.13 -18.71
CA MET A 1 7.30 25.41 -17.42
C MET A 1 8.33 26.05 -16.51
N ALA A 2 8.04 26.21 -15.24
CA ALA A 2 8.96 26.81 -14.29
C ALA A 2 10.23 25.95 -14.15
N THR A 3 11.38 26.63 -14.05
CA THR A 3 12.67 26.01 -13.76
C THR A 3 12.97 26.26 -12.29
N THR A 4 13.42 25.24 -11.56
CA THR A 4 13.73 25.32 -10.13
C THR A 4 15.13 24.78 -9.88
N LEU A 5 15.93 25.48 -9.11
CA LEU A 5 17.24 25.04 -8.66
C LEU A 5 17.19 24.75 -7.15
N LEU A 6 17.28 23.48 -6.79
CA LEU A 6 17.45 23.04 -5.39
C LEU A 6 18.94 23.14 -5.07
N ARG A 7 19.33 24.03 -4.14
CA ARG A 7 20.73 24.37 -3.89
C ARG A 7 21.25 23.79 -2.58
N GLY A 8 22.38 23.08 -2.63
CA GLY A 8 23.17 22.69 -1.48
C GLY A 8 22.57 21.63 -0.58
N GLY A 9 21.56 20.88 -1.01
CA GLY A 9 20.97 19.78 -0.25
C GLY A 9 21.80 18.50 -0.33
N ARG A 10 21.66 17.60 0.66
CA ARG A 10 22.16 16.24 0.54
C ARG A 10 21.24 15.46 -0.39
N VAL A 11 21.72 15.18 -1.59
CA VAL A 11 20.96 14.45 -2.61
C VAL A 11 21.12 12.95 -2.38
N LEU A 12 20.01 12.27 -2.13
CA LEU A 12 19.94 10.82 -1.93
C LEU A 12 19.06 10.19 -2.99
N CYS A 13 19.64 9.31 -3.83
CA CYS A 13 18.90 8.57 -4.85
C CYS A 13 19.43 7.13 -4.95
N ALA A 14 18.69 6.17 -4.39
CA ALA A 14 19.09 4.76 -4.42
C ALA A 14 19.21 4.20 -5.83
N ALA A 15 18.36 4.65 -6.77
CA ALA A 15 18.39 4.16 -8.16
C ALA A 15 19.67 4.53 -8.90
N SER A 16 20.32 5.65 -8.56
CA SER A 16 21.59 6.08 -9.17
C SER A 16 22.80 5.87 -8.25
N GLY A 17 22.60 5.37 -7.03
CA GLY A 17 23.64 5.24 -6.01
C GLY A 17 24.16 6.60 -5.49
N LEU A 18 23.43 7.69 -5.71
CA LEU A 18 23.86 9.03 -5.33
C LEU A 18 23.59 9.29 -3.85
N ASP A 19 24.58 9.71 -3.10
CA ASP A 19 24.51 10.20 -1.73
C ASP A 19 25.60 11.24 -1.52
N GLN A 20 25.29 12.51 -1.86
CA GLN A 20 26.25 13.62 -1.75
C GLN A 20 25.52 14.96 -1.63
N THR A 21 26.22 15.98 -1.09
CA THR A 21 25.73 17.37 -1.14
C THR A 21 25.93 17.94 -2.54
N ALA A 22 24.84 18.36 -3.19
CA ALA A 22 24.81 18.80 -4.58
C ALA A 22 23.71 19.82 -4.85
N ASP A 23 23.76 20.45 -6.02
CA ASP A 23 22.62 21.19 -6.57
C ASP A 23 21.83 20.30 -7.53
N VAL A 24 20.51 20.48 -7.59
CA VAL A 24 19.62 19.79 -8.53
C VAL A 24 18.81 20.80 -9.32
N LEU A 25 18.97 20.78 -10.65
CA LEU A 25 18.18 21.63 -11.56
C LEU A 25 16.98 20.83 -12.08
N LEU A 26 15.80 21.38 -11.83
CA LEU A 26 14.52 20.86 -12.33
C LEU A 26 14.03 21.76 -13.46
N ALA A 27 13.82 21.18 -14.64
CA ALA A 27 13.30 21.90 -15.80
C ALA A 27 12.39 20.98 -16.62
N GLY A 28 11.27 21.52 -17.12
CA GLY A 28 10.34 20.75 -17.95
C GLY A 28 9.74 19.51 -17.25
N GLY A 29 9.62 19.54 -15.93
CA GLY A 29 9.09 18.40 -15.13
C GLY A 29 10.07 17.23 -14.99
N ARG A 30 11.38 17.46 -15.21
CA ARG A 30 12.45 16.47 -15.11
C ARG A 30 13.63 17.00 -14.32
N VAL A 31 14.45 16.10 -13.79
CA VAL A 31 15.80 16.44 -13.32
C VAL A 31 16.65 16.71 -14.57
N ALA A 32 17.01 17.95 -14.80
CA ALA A 32 17.80 18.38 -15.95
C ALA A 32 19.31 18.22 -15.70
N ALA A 33 19.75 18.49 -14.47
CA ALA A 33 21.14 18.33 -14.06
C ALA A 33 21.25 18.09 -12.56
N VAL A 34 22.31 17.37 -12.17
CA VAL A 34 22.79 17.26 -10.79
C VAL A 34 24.28 17.63 -10.82
N SER A 35 24.72 18.54 -9.96
CA SER A 35 26.10 19.00 -9.89
C SER A 35 27.00 17.96 -9.16
N ALA A 36 28.30 18.06 -9.35
CA ALA A 36 29.27 17.31 -8.54
C ALA A 36 29.48 17.98 -7.17
N LYS A 37 29.30 19.29 -7.08
CA LYS A 37 29.45 20.10 -5.85
C LYS A 37 28.39 21.20 -5.78
N PRO A 38 28.03 21.66 -4.55
CA PRO A 38 27.14 22.80 -4.38
C PRO A 38 27.69 24.08 -5.05
N GLY A 39 26.80 24.86 -5.68
CA GLY A 39 27.14 26.13 -6.30
C GLY A 39 27.67 26.04 -7.73
N GLU A 40 27.84 24.85 -8.30
CA GLU A 40 28.32 24.68 -9.69
C GLU A 40 27.25 24.97 -10.75
N LEU A 41 25.97 24.76 -10.43
CA LEU A 41 24.91 25.04 -11.39
C LEU A 41 24.53 26.51 -11.38
N ALA A 42 24.59 27.15 -12.56
CA ALA A 42 24.08 28.51 -12.72
C ALA A 42 22.55 28.52 -12.58
N ALA A 43 22.03 29.45 -11.80
CA ALA A 43 20.59 29.56 -11.59
C ALA A 43 19.85 30.05 -12.85
N GLY A 44 20.46 30.91 -13.66
CA GLY A 44 19.77 31.58 -14.74
C GLY A 44 18.49 32.24 -14.22
N ASP A 45 17.36 31.95 -14.89
CA ASP A 45 16.01 32.40 -14.48
C ASP A 45 15.28 31.41 -13.55
N ALA A 46 15.98 30.42 -13.00
CA ALA A 46 15.36 29.41 -12.13
C ALA A 46 15.02 30.00 -10.76
N THR A 47 13.87 29.58 -10.21
CA THR A 47 13.56 29.80 -8.80
C THR A 47 14.53 28.99 -7.95
N ILE A 48 15.28 29.67 -7.06
CA ILE A 48 16.21 28.99 -6.15
C ILE A 48 15.48 28.59 -4.87
N VAL A 49 15.63 27.34 -4.50
CA VAL A 49 15.23 26.80 -3.19
C VAL A 49 16.50 26.41 -2.45
N ASP A 50 16.76 27.08 -1.33
CA ASP A 50 17.88 26.72 -0.46
C ASP A 50 17.54 25.41 0.27
N CYS A 51 18.35 24.40 0.04
CA CYS A 51 18.22 23.06 0.64
C CYS A 51 19.39 22.75 1.59
N ALA A 52 20.18 23.74 2.02
CA ALA A 52 21.27 23.54 2.95
C ALA A 52 20.77 22.85 4.24
N GLY A 53 21.39 21.73 4.62
CA GLY A 53 20.97 20.94 5.77
C GLY A 53 19.73 20.06 5.54
N LEU A 54 19.12 20.11 4.36
CA LEU A 54 17.98 19.29 4.00
C LEU A 54 18.38 18.08 3.15
N LEU A 55 17.55 17.03 3.19
CA LEU A 55 17.64 15.87 2.31
C LEU A 55 16.80 16.14 1.05
N VAL A 56 17.42 15.99 -0.12
CA VAL A 56 16.76 16.03 -1.43
C VAL A 56 16.72 14.61 -1.99
N CYS A 57 15.54 14.05 -2.11
CA CYS A 57 15.34 12.68 -2.62
C CYS A 57 14.18 12.64 -3.61
N PRO A 58 14.05 11.56 -4.41
CA PRO A 58 12.83 11.29 -5.15
C PRO A 58 11.63 11.25 -4.22
N GLY A 59 10.48 11.77 -4.67
CA GLY A 59 9.26 11.71 -3.88
C GLY A 59 8.88 10.26 -3.57
N LEU A 60 8.34 10.02 -2.39
CA LEU A 60 7.93 8.71 -1.93
C LEU A 60 6.78 8.17 -2.78
N ILE A 61 6.69 6.84 -2.86
CA ILE A 61 5.62 6.11 -3.56
C ILE A 61 4.93 5.20 -2.54
N ASP A 62 3.61 5.33 -2.45
CA ASP A 62 2.80 4.42 -1.63
C ASP A 62 1.94 3.54 -2.53
N PRO A 63 2.18 2.23 -2.60
CA PRO A 63 1.43 1.34 -3.47
C PRO A 63 0.07 0.92 -2.91
N HIS A 64 -0.29 1.32 -1.68
CA HIS A 64 -1.52 0.86 -1.01
C HIS A 64 -2.18 1.96 -0.19
N VAL A 65 -3.22 2.59 -0.77
CA VAL A 65 -4.02 3.62 -0.10
C VAL A 65 -5.50 3.50 -0.47
N HIS A 66 -6.40 3.95 0.43
CA HIS A 66 -7.84 3.99 0.20
C HIS A 66 -8.31 5.44 0.08
N LEU A 67 -8.53 5.91 -1.15
CA LEU A 67 -8.99 7.28 -1.41
C LEU A 67 -10.52 7.41 -1.35
N ARG A 68 -11.23 6.31 -1.09
CA ARG A 68 -12.67 6.24 -0.82
C ARG A 68 -13.60 6.73 -1.93
N GLU A 69 -13.15 7.49 -2.90
CA GLU A 69 -13.92 8.01 -4.04
C GLU A 69 -13.80 7.06 -5.25
N PRO A 70 -14.93 6.66 -5.86
CA PRO A 70 -16.31 7.10 -5.64
C PRO A 70 -17.04 6.41 -4.46
N GLY A 71 -18.02 7.13 -3.90
CA GLY A 71 -19.04 6.59 -2.99
C GLY A 71 -18.72 6.58 -1.50
N GLY A 72 -17.51 6.96 -1.12
CA GLY A 72 -17.08 7.08 0.27
C GLY A 72 -16.55 8.47 0.63
N GLU A 73 -16.98 9.51 -0.10
CA GLU A 73 -16.44 10.87 -0.03
C GLU A 73 -16.63 11.53 1.35
N HIS A 74 -17.53 11.01 2.18
CA HIS A 74 -17.70 11.45 3.57
C HIS A 74 -16.54 11.01 4.49
N LYS A 75 -15.71 10.07 4.04
CA LYS A 75 -14.52 9.57 4.75
C LYS A 75 -13.25 10.22 4.21
N GLU A 76 -13.11 10.25 2.89
CA GLU A 76 -11.97 10.76 2.15
C GLU A 76 -12.39 11.02 0.70
N THR A 77 -11.73 11.99 0.04
CA THR A 77 -11.82 12.22 -1.39
C THR A 77 -10.44 12.04 -2.03
N ILE A 78 -10.39 11.87 -3.35
CA ILE A 78 -9.12 11.84 -4.07
C ILE A 78 -8.33 13.14 -3.81
N ALA A 79 -9.01 14.28 -3.69
CA ALA A 79 -8.36 15.56 -3.42
C ALA A 79 -7.74 15.62 -2.01
N THR A 80 -8.48 15.22 -0.96
CA THR A 80 -7.99 15.27 0.42
C THR A 80 -6.89 14.23 0.67
N GLY A 81 -7.07 12.99 0.20
CA GLY A 81 -6.08 11.93 0.37
C GLY A 81 -4.79 12.21 -0.40
N THR A 82 -4.86 12.80 -1.60
CA THR A 82 -3.64 13.18 -2.34
C THR A 82 -2.95 14.41 -1.75
N ALA A 83 -3.68 15.31 -1.07
CA ALA A 83 -3.07 16.39 -0.29
C ALA A 83 -2.35 15.83 0.95
N ALA A 84 -2.97 14.89 1.68
CA ALA A 84 -2.33 14.18 2.81
C ALA A 84 -1.07 13.41 2.35
N ALA A 85 -1.12 12.78 1.18
CA ALA A 85 0.04 12.12 0.59
C ALA A 85 1.21 13.09 0.40
N LEU A 86 0.98 14.26 -0.21
CA LEU A 86 2.02 15.29 -0.38
C LEU A 86 2.56 15.79 0.95
N ALA A 87 1.71 15.99 1.96
CA ALA A 87 2.13 16.39 3.30
C ALA A 87 3.09 15.37 3.93
N GLY A 88 2.88 14.08 3.67
CA GLY A 88 3.77 12.98 4.10
C GLY A 88 4.98 12.74 3.19
N GLY A 89 5.15 13.52 2.09
CA GLY A 89 6.26 13.35 1.14
C GLY A 89 5.99 12.33 0.02
N PHE A 90 4.78 11.78 -0.07
CA PHE A 90 4.39 10.87 -1.14
C PHE A 90 3.95 11.65 -2.37
N THR A 91 4.69 11.53 -3.46
CA THR A 91 4.37 12.18 -4.74
C THR A 91 3.58 11.27 -5.68
N SER A 92 3.44 10.00 -5.32
CA SER A 92 2.70 9.00 -6.07
C SER A 92 2.03 8.02 -5.10
N VAL A 93 0.77 7.70 -5.36
CA VAL A 93 0.01 6.70 -4.57
C VAL A 93 -0.74 5.76 -5.51
N CYS A 94 -0.98 4.51 -5.08
CA CYS A 94 -1.84 3.58 -5.79
C CYS A 94 -3.11 3.32 -4.95
N CYS A 95 -4.27 3.69 -5.49
CA CYS A 95 -5.53 3.51 -4.79
C CYS A 95 -6.14 2.13 -5.01
N MET A 96 -6.72 1.58 -3.94
CA MET A 96 -7.40 0.28 -3.93
C MET A 96 -8.82 0.35 -4.51
N PRO A 97 -9.36 -0.78 -5.01
CA PRO A 97 -10.63 -0.80 -5.74
C PRO A 97 -11.88 -0.86 -4.87
N ASN A 98 -11.78 -0.88 -3.55
CA ASN A 98 -12.87 -1.08 -2.61
C ASN A 98 -13.75 0.16 -2.39
N THR A 99 -14.22 0.72 -3.47
CA THR A 99 -15.13 1.88 -3.57
C THR A 99 -16.56 1.45 -3.89
N THR A 100 -17.49 2.40 -3.98
CA THR A 100 -18.90 2.15 -4.35
C THR A 100 -19.32 3.13 -5.46
N PRO A 101 -19.41 2.66 -6.73
CA PRO A 101 -19.15 1.30 -7.19
C PRO A 101 -17.68 0.89 -7.09
N CYS A 102 -17.44 -0.43 -7.02
CA CYS A 102 -16.10 -1.03 -7.04
C CYS A 102 -15.37 -0.71 -8.37
N LEU A 103 -14.05 -0.49 -8.32
CA LEU A 103 -13.27 -0.20 -9.54
C LEU A 103 -13.01 -1.48 -10.37
N ASP A 104 -14.07 -2.08 -10.89
CA ASP A 104 -14.05 -3.33 -11.65
C ASP A 104 -14.27 -3.17 -13.16
N SER A 105 -14.21 -1.95 -13.67
CA SER A 105 -14.43 -1.65 -15.09
C SER A 105 -13.53 -0.52 -15.60
N ALA A 106 -13.30 -0.49 -16.93
CA ALA A 106 -12.47 0.54 -17.56
C ALA A 106 -12.99 1.98 -17.32
N PRO A 107 -14.30 2.28 -17.41
CA PRO A 107 -14.82 3.62 -17.12
C PRO A 107 -14.53 4.10 -15.70
N LEU A 108 -14.56 3.20 -14.70
CA LEU A 108 -14.26 3.56 -13.32
C LEU A 108 -12.77 3.83 -13.11
N VAL A 109 -11.89 3.10 -13.77
CA VAL A 109 -10.44 3.42 -13.79
C VAL A 109 -10.21 4.81 -14.40
N GLU A 110 -10.88 5.14 -15.51
CA GLU A 110 -10.78 6.45 -16.16
C GLU A 110 -11.34 7.56 -15.27
N PHE A 111 -12.45 7.32 -14.59
CA PHE A 111 -13.05 8.26 -13.63
C PHE A 111 -12.04 8.66 -12.54
N VAL A 112 -11.44 7.69 -11.85
CA VAL A 112 -10.45 7.97 -10.79
C VAL A 112 -9.27 8.77 -11.34
N ARG A 113 -8.78 8.41 -12.54
CA ARG A 113 -7.67 9.14 -13.18
C ARG A 113 -8.05 10.58 -13.58
N LEU A 114 -9.31 10.81 -13.95
CA LEU A 114 -9.80 12.16 -14.21
C LEU A 114 -9.85 12.98 -12.91
N ARG A 115 -10.48 12.45 -11.86
CA ARG A 115 -10.56 13.09 -10.54
C ARG A 115 -9.19 13.42 -9.96
N ALA A 116 -8.22 12.52 -10.12
CA ALA A 116 -6.84 12.75 -9.69
C ALA A 116 -6.15 13.90 -10.45
N ARG A 117 -6.42 14.03 -11.75
CA ARG A 117 -5.90 15.18 -12.52
C ARG A 117 -6.55 16.50 -12.09
N GLU A 118 -7.83 16.49 -11.77
CA GLU A 118 -8.55 17.68 -11.27
C GLU A 118 -8.03 18.10 -9.89
N ALA A 119 -7.74 17.15 -8.99
CA ALA A 119 -7.17 17.42 -7.68
C ALA A 119 -5.77 18.04 -7.77
N ASN A 120 -4.97 17.64 -8.76
CA ASN A 120 -3.64 18.16 -9.06
C ASN A 120 -2.66 18.21 -7.86
N HIS A 121 -2.71 17.16 -7.03
CA HIS A 121 -1.77 16.92 -5.93
C HIS A 121 -0.80 15.76 -6.27
N ALA A 122 -0.71 14.72 -5.44
CA ALA A 122 0.07 13.53 -5.77
C ALA A 122 -0.49 12.79 -6.99
N ARG A 123 0.38 12.09 -7.72
CA ARG A 123 -0.04 11.23 -8.83
C ARG A 123 -0.80 10.03 -8.29
N VAL A 124 -1.97 9.74 -8.88
CA VAL A 124 -2.76 8.57 -8.51
C VAL A 124 -2.66 7.51 -9.60
N PHE A 125 -2.19 6.34 -9.20
CA PHE A 125 -2.29 5.09 -9.94
C PHE A 125 -3.47 4.29 -9.43
N VAL A 126 -4.05 3.44 -10.28
CA VAL A 126 -5.27 2.69 -9.93
C VAL A 126 -4.96 1.20 -9.92
N ALA A 127 -5.19 0.56 -8.80
CA ALA A 127 -5.39 -0.88 -8.75
C ALA A 127 -6.86 -1.17 -9.11
N GLY A 128 -7.10 -1.99 -10.12
CA GLY A 128 -8.45 -2.43 -10.47
C GLY A 128 -8.84 -3.70 -9.72
N ALA A 129 -10.13 -3.93 -9.53
CA ALA A 129 -10.59 -5.20 -8.99
C ALA A 129 -10.23 -6.37 -9.92
N ALA A 130 -9.78 -7.47 -9.36
CA ALA A 130 -9.48 -8.68 -10.11
C ALA A 130 -10.75 -9.46 -10.45
N THR A 131 -11.76 -9.38 -9.59
CA THR A 131 -13.08 -9.99 -9.81
C THR A 131 -14.19 -8.94 -9.79
N VAL A 132 -15.30 -9.25 -10.45
CA VAL A 132 -16.48 -8.37 -10.51
C VAL A 132 -16.98 -8.12 -9.08
N GLY A 133 -17.12 -6.85 -8.72
CA GLY A 133 -17.54 -6.42 -7.39
C GLY A 133 -16.61 -6.87 -6.24
N ARG A 134 -15.40 -7.39 -6.53
CA ARG A 134 -14.50 -8.03 -5.56
C ARG A 134 -15.11 -9.25 -4.87
N ALA A 135 -16.00 -9.96 -5.57
CA ALA A 135 -16.74 -11.08 -5.00
C ALA A 135 -15.93 -12.40 -4.98
N GLY A 136 -14.73 -12.44 -5.59
CA GLY A 136 -13.91 -13.66 -5.64
C GLY A 136 -14.47 -14.76 -6.56
N GLU A 137 -15.45 -14.47 -7.44
CA GLU A 137 -16.17 -15.45 -8.24
C GLU A 137 -15.88 -15.33 -9.74
N GLN A 138 -16.15 -14.20 -10.33
CA GLN A 138 -16.01 -13.95 -11.76
C GLN A 138 -14.91 -12.91 -12.02
N LEU A 139 -13.98 -13.20 -12.95
CA LEU A 139 -12.94 -12.26 -13.31
C LEU A 139 -13.54 -10.96 -13.86
N ALA A 140 -13.03 -9.83 -13.39
CA ALA A 140 -13.28 -8.52 -13.97
C ALA A 140 -12.63 -8.41 -15.36
N PRO A 141 -13.02 -7.46 -16.20
CA PRO A 141 -12.42 -7.26 -17.52
C PRO A 141 -11.00 -6.66 -17.43
N MET A 142 -10.07 -7.36 -16.77
CA MET A 142 -8.71 -6.90 -16.43
C MET A 142 -7.95 -6.35 -17.64
N ALA A 143 -8.10 -6.97 -18.81
CA ALA A 143 -7.43 -6.49 -20.03
C ALA A 143 -7.93 -5.10 -20.48
N ALA A 144 -9.22 -4.83 -20.38
CA ALA A 144 -9.80 -3.52 -20.69
C ALA A 144 -9.37 -2.48 -19.64
N MET A 145 -9.38 -2.84 -18.36
CA MET A 145 -8.95 -1.97 -17.27
C MET A 145 -7.45 -1.65 -17.37
N ALA A 146 -6.60 -2.61 -17.74
CA ALA A 146 -5.18 -2.36 -17.98
C ALA A 146 -4.95 -1.35 -19.12
N ARG A 147 -5.72 -1.43 -20.21
CA ARG A 147 -5.69 -0.43 -21.31
C ARG A 147 -6.18 0.93 -20.84
N ALA A 148 -7.17 1.00 -19.96
CA ALA A 148 -7.67 2.23 -19.35
C ALA A 148 -6.66 2.85 -18.34
N GLY A 149 -5.62 2.10 -17.96
CA GLY A 149 -4.52 2.58 -17.13
C GLY A 149 -4.43 1.98 -15.73
N ALA A 150 -5.15 0.90 -15.44
CA ALA A 150 -4.91 0.14 -14.22
C ALA A 150 -3.47 -0.41 -14.21
N VAL A 151 -2.75 -0.22 -13.10
CA VAL A 151 -1.35 -0.60 -12.94
C VAL A 151 -1.17 -1.93 -12.22
N ALA A 152 -2.18 -2.35 -11.47
CA ALA A 152 -2.23 -3.59 -10.71
C ALA A 152 -3.68 -4.08 -10.61
N PHE A 153 -3.86 -5.29 -10.09
CA PHE A 153 -5.18 -5.87 -9.80
C PHE A 153 -5.21 -6.46 -8.40
N THR A 154 -6.34 -6.30 -7.71
CA THR A 154 -6.55 -6.81 -6.35
C THR A 154 -8.04 -6.87 -6.02
N ASP A 155 -8.43 -7.76 -5.12
CA ASP A 155 -9.72 -7.70 -4.45
C ASP A 155 -9.56 -7.23 -3.00
N ASP A 156 -8.66 -6.27 -2.79
CA ASP A 156 -8.28 -5.77 -1.47
C ASP A 156 -9.48 -5.53 -0.54
N GLY A 157 -9.29 -5.97 0.72
CA GLY A 157 -10.29 -6.00 1.77
C GLY A 157 -11.14 -7.27 1.83
N GLU A 158 -11.07 -8.17 0.80
CA GLU A 158 -11.85 -9.43 0.79
C GLU A 158 -10.96 -10.67 0.62
N GLY A 159 -10.05 -10.68 -0.30
CA GLY A 159 -9.28 -11.85 -0.66
C GLY A 159 -10.05 -12.83 -1.57
N ILE A 160 -9.34 -13.53 -2.46
CA ILE A 160 -9.93 -14.52 -3.37
C ILE A 160 -9.85 -15.92 -2.76
N ALA A 161 -10.96 -16.41 -2.21
CA ALA A 161 -11.02 -17.72 -1.53
C ALA A 161 -10.87 -18.91 -2.47
N SER A 162 -11.46 -18.85 -3.68
CA SER A 162 -11.41 -19.96 -4.63
C SER A 162 -10.04 -20.11 -5.27
N ALA A 163 -9.37 -21.24 -5.06
CA ALA A 163 -8.09 -21.56 -5.71
C ALA A 163 -8.21 -21.59 -7.25
N GLN A 164 -9.36 -22.00 -7.79
CA GLN A 164 -9.62 -22.01 -9.23
C GLN A 164 -9.69 -20.58 -9.80
N VAL A 165 -10.42 -19.69 -9.12
CA VAL A 165 -10.51 -18.28 -9.52
C VAL A 165 -9.15 -17.63 -9.41
N MET A 166 -8.43 -17.85 -8.29
CA MET A 166 -7.10 -17.32 -8.05
C MET A 166 -6.10 -17.73 -9.15
N LEU A 167 -6.10 -19.00 -9.55
CA LEU A 167 -5.25 -19.46 -10.65
C LEU A 167 -5.53 -18.70 -11.95
N ARG A 168 -6.81 -18.49 -12.28
CA ARG A 168 -7.23 -17.73 -13.48
C ARG A 168 -6.84 -16.25 -13.38
N VAL A 169 -6.96 -15.65 -12.19
CA VAL A 169 -6.52 -14.26 -11.95
C VAL A 169 -5.02 -14.12 -12.17
N LEU A 170 -4.20 -15.01 -11.62
CA LEU A 170 -2.75 -15.02 -11.83
C LEU A 170 -2.38 -15.15 -13.31
N GLN A 171 -3.03 -16.05 -14.04
CA GLN A 171 -2.84 -16.23 -15.47
C GLN A 171 -3.19 -14.96 -16.25
N MET A 172 -4.31 -14.31 -15.92
CA MET A 172 -4.73 -13.08 -16.57
C MET A 172 -3.80 -11.90 -16.21
N ALA A 173 -3.41 -11.74 -14.95
CA ALA A 173 -2.48 -10.71 -14.52
C ALA A 173 -1.14 -10.81 -15.27
N LYS A 174 -0.62 -12.05 -15.41
CA LYS A 174 0.58 -12.31 -16.23
C LYS A 174 0.35 -11.94 -17.70
N ALA A 175 -0.77 -12.35 -18.28
CA ALA A 175 -1.10 -12.08 -19.70
C ALA A 175 -1.19 -10.59 -20.01
N VAL A 176 -1.74 -9.78 -19.09
CA VAL A 176 -1.84 -8.32 -19.26
C VAL A 176 -0.58 -7.58 -18.78
N GLY A 177 0.43 -8.29 -18.25
CA GLY A 177 1.68 -7.72 -17.80
C GLY A 177 1.55 -6.80 -16.58
N ARG A 178 0.60 -7.08 -15.68
CA ARG A 178 0.38 -6.32 -14.44
C ARG A 178 0.54 -7.23 -13.22
N PRO A 179 1.02 -6.72 -12.06
CA PRO A 179 1.02 -7.49 -10.83
C PRO A 179 -0.39 -7.75 -10.34
N PHE A 180 -0.56 -8.88 -9.66
CA PHE A 180 -1.70 -9.13 -8.80
C PHE A 180 -1.26 -8.92 -7.35
N MET A 181 -2.07 -8.19 -6.57
CA MET A 181 -1.84 -7.89 -5.17
C MET A 181 -2.92 -8.60 -4.35
N GLN A 182 -2.52 -9.33 -3.30
CA GLN A 182 -3.47 -10.13 -2.52
C GLN A 182 -3.57 -9.63 -1.09
N HIS A 183 -4.79 -9.28 -0.71
CA HIS A 183 -5.21 -9.20 0.68
C HIS A 183 -5.41 -10.63 1.20
N CYS A 184 -4.45 -11.13 1.99
CA CYS A 184 -4.44 -12.53 2.41
C CYS A 184 -5.36 -12.76 3.60
N GLN A 185 -6.58 -13.24 3.33
CA GLN A 185 -7.60 -13.50 4.34
C GLN A 185 -8.40 -14.75 3.97
N GLU A 186 -8.24 -15.84 4.72
CA GLU A 186 -9.10 -17.02 4.56
C GLU A 186 -10.47 -16.76 5.21
N PRO A 187 -11.54 -16.56 4.39
CA PRO A 187 -12.82 -16.05 4.92
C PRO A 187 -13.48 -17.02 5.92
N SER A 188 -13.27 -18.31 5.77
CA SER A 188 -13.84 -19.32 6.67
C SER A 188 -13.29 -19.25 8.10
N LEU A 189 -12.12 -18.62 8.29
CA LEU A 189 -11.48 -18.44 9.59
C LEU A 189 -11.66 -17.03 10.17
N THR A 190 -12.21 -16.11 9.40
CA THR A 190 -12.28 -14.69 9.79
C THR A 190 -13.69 -14.14 9.90
N GLN A 191 -14.70 -15.00 9.71
CA GLN A 191 -16.10 -14.59 9.83
C GLN A 191 -16.41 -14.08 11.25
N GLY A 192 -16.88 -12.84 11.35
CA GLY A 192 -17.18 -12.18 12.62
C GLY A 192 -15.96 -11.80 13.46
N ALA A 193 -14.76 -11.94 12.91
CA ALA A 193 -13.53 -11.53 13.59
C ALA A 193 -13.39 -10.01 13.66
N ALA A 194 -12.87 -9.49 14.76
CA ALA A 194 -12.70 -8.07 15.00
C ALA A 194 -11.27 -7.67 15.41
N MET A 195 -10.47 -8.62 15.92
CA MET A 195 -9.11 -8.41 16.36
C MET A 195 -8.31 -9.72 16.35
N ASN A 196 -6.99 -9.64 16.59
CA ASN A 196 -6.14 -10.84 16.66
C ASN A 196 -6.66 -11.87 17.67
N SER A 197 -6.62 -13.15 17.30
CA SER A 197 -6.95 -14.25 18.22
C SER A 197 -5.90 -14.36 19.32
N GLY A 198 -6.32 -14.29 20.58
CA GLY A 198 -5.39 -14.39 21.71
C GLY A 198 -6.05 -14.09 23.05
N VAL A 199 -5.20 -13.91 24.07
CA VAL A 199 -5.65 -13.66 25.45
C VAL A 199 -6.45 -12.35 25.55
N LEU A 200 -5.99 -11.29 24.89
CA LEU A 200 -6.66 -10.00 24.92
C LEU A 200 -8.05 -10.09 24.28
N GLN A 201 -8.14 -10.75 23.11
CA GLN A 201 -9.40 -10.96 22.40
C GLN A 201 -10.42 -11.73 23.26
N ALA A 202 -9.98 -12.81 23.90
CA ALA A 202 -10.84 -13.60 24.78
C ALA A 202 -11.32 -12.79 26.00
N ARG A 203 -10.46 -11.93 26.58
CA ARG A 203 -10.80 -11.03 27.68
C ARG A 203 -11.84 -9.98 27.30
N LEU A 204 -11.71 -9.41 26.10
CA LEU A 204 -12.64 -8.38 25.58
C LEU A 204 -13.92 -8.97 25.00
N GLY A 205 -13.97 -10.29 24.72
CA GLY A 205 -15.16 -10.97 24.22
C GLY A 205 -15.46 -10.75 22.73
N HIS A 206 -14.46 -10.37 21.94
CA HIS A 206 -14.62 -10.15 20.50
C HIS A 206 -14.37 -11.40 19.68
N GLY A 207 -14.76 -11.38 18.38
CA GLY A 207 -14.40 -12.40 17.41
C GLY A 207 -12.90 -12.39 17.12
N GLY A 208 -12.27 -13.58 17.16
CA GLY A 208 -10.84 -13.72 16.98
C GLY A 208 -10.45 -13.94 15.51
N TRP A 209 -9.37 -13.31 15.08
CA TRP A 209 -8.77 -13.42 13.76
C TRP A 209 -7.42 -14.11 13.83
N PRO A 210 -7.34 -15.41 13.55
CA PRO A 210 -6.09 -16.15 13.71
C PRO A 210 -5.08 -15.78 12.61
N ALA A 211 -3.79 -15.75 12.95
CA ALA A 211 -2.70 -15.48 12.02
C ALA A 211 -2.68 -16.47 10.84
N VAL A 212 -3.02 -17.73 11.10
CA VAL A 212 -3.09 -18.79 10.08
C VAL A 212 -4.05 -18.47 8.93
N ALA A 213 -5.03 -17.58 9.12
CA ALA A 213 -5.93 -17.16 8.04
C ALA A 213 -5.18 -16.39 6.93
N GLU A 214 -4.18 -15.59 7.29
CA GLU A 214 -3.28 -14.93 6.36
C GLU A 214 -2.29 -15.92 5.73
N GLU A 215 -1.65 -16.73 6.57
CA GLU A 215 -0.63 -17.69 6.16
C GLU A 215 -1.16 -18.74 5.17
N LEU A 216 -2.36 -19.29 5.39
CA LEU A 216 -2.98 -20.27 4.52
C LEU A 216 -3.23 -19.73 3.11
N MET A 217 -3.80 -18.53 3.02
CA MET A 217 -4.08 -17.92 1.71
C MET A 217 -2.79 -17.59 0.98
N LEU A 218 -1.82 -16.98 1.65
CA LEU A 218 -0.52 -16.68 1.07
C LEU A 218 0.20 -17.96 0.59
N GLN A 219 0.22 -19.00 1.43
CA GLN A 219 0.85 -20.28 1.07
C GLN A 219 0.19 -20.92 -0.15
N ARG A 220 -1.14 -20.93 -0.21
CA ARG A 220 -1.90 -21.43 -1.37
C ARG A 220 -1.51 -20.66 -2.64
N ASP A 221 -1.49 -19.32 -2.56
CA ASP A 221 -1.26 -18.47 -3.72
C ASP A 221 0.17 -18.62 -4.27
N VAL A 222 1.15 -18.67 -3.39
CA VAL A 222 2.54 -18.95 -3.76
C VAL A 222 2.68 -20.32 -4.43
N MET A 223 1.96 -21.35 -3.94
CA MET A 223 1.94 -22.68 -4.57
C MET A 223 1.33 -22.63 -5.98
N LEU A 224 0.21 -21.95 -6.17
CA LEU A 224 -0.42 -21.75 -7.48
C LEU A 224 0.48 -20.98 -8.43
N ASN A 225 1.16 -19.94 -7.92
CA ASN A 225 2.00 -19.08 -8.72
C ASN A 225 3.28 -19.74 -9.22
N ARG A 226 3.75 -20.84 -8.60
CA ARG A 226 4.90 -21.63 -9.12
C ARG A 226 4.73 -22.04 -10.57
N ALA A 227 3.52 -22.45 -10.95
CA ALA A 227 3.23 -22.88 -12.32
C ALA A 227 2.97 -21.71 -13.27
N VAL A 228 2.48 -20.58 -12.74
CA VAL A 228 2.11 -19.41 -13.55
C VAL A 228 3.29 -18.45 -13.72
N GLY A 229 3.98 -18.11 -12.64
CA GLY A 229 5.05 -17.09 -12.64
C GLY A 229 4.53 -15.69 -12.93
N ALA A 230 3.38 -15.33 -12.40
CA ALA A 230 2.86 -13.97 -12.38
C ALA A 230 3.63 -13.12 -11.35
N ARG A 231 3.71 -11.82 -11.56
CA ARG A 231 4.14 -10.89 -10.50
C ARG A 231 3.07 -10.86 -9.42
N TYR A 232 3.37 -11.46 -8.27
CA TYR A 232 2.48 -11.55 -7.12
C TYR A 232 3.00 -10.66 -6.00
N HIS A 233 2.12 -9.92 -5.37
CA HIS A 233 2.44 -9.05 -4.26
C HIS A 233 1.53 -9.38 -3.06
N ALA A 234 2.13 -9.71 -1.93
CA ALA A 234 1.40 -9.92 -0.68
C ALA A 234 1.20 -8.58 0.01
N GLN A 235 -0.05 -8.14 0.16
CA GLN A 235 -0.40 -6.86 0.79
C GLN A 235 -0.26 -6.95 2.31
N HIS A 236 0.07 -5.82 2.95
CA HIS A 236 0.04 -5.53 4.40
C HIS A 236 0.25 -6.75 5.31
N LEU A 237 1.36 -7.47 5.14
CA LEU A 237 1.68 -8.64 5.96
C LEU A 237 1.65 -8.30 7.46
N SER A 238 1.01 -9.17 8.25
CA SER A 238 0.84 -8.99 9.68
C SER A 238 1.40 -10.14 10.53
N ALA A 239 1.50 -11.34 9.96
CA ALA A 239 1.87 -12.57 10.67
C ALA A 239 3.33 -13.00 10.43
N ALA A 240 3.98 -13.52 11.45
CA ALA A 240 5.35 -14.04 11.37
C ALA A 240 5.50 -15.14 10.33
N GLY A 241 4.56 -16.11 10.27
CA GLY A 241 4.60 -17.20 9.32
C GLY A 241 4.44 -16.74 7.86
N SER A 242 3.74 -15.64 7.63
CA SER A 242 3.64 -15.04 6.29
C SER A 242 5.00 -14.54 5.78
N ALA A 243 5.81 -13.93 6.65
CA ALA A 243 7.18 -13.54 6.30
C ALA A 243 8.05 -14.75 5.92
N ASP A 244 7.91 -15.87 6.63
CA ASP A 244 8.64 -17.10 6.31
C ASP A 244 8.21 -17.72 4.98
N ILE A 245 6.90 -17.72 4.69
CA ILE A 245 6.36 -18.17 3.39
C ILE A 245 6.91 -17.31 2.25
N LEU A 246 6.88 -15.99 2.41
CA LEU A 246 7.40 -15.06 1.39
C LEU A 246 8.91 -15.26 1.16
N ARG A 247 9.68 -15.40 2.23
CA ARG A 247 11.13 -15.67 2.19
C ARG A 247 11.44 -16.95 1.41
N ALA A 248 10.73 -18.03 1.71
CA ALA A 248 10.89 -19.31 1.01
C ALA A 248 10.53 -19.21 -0.48
N ALA A 249 9.48 -18.48 -0.82
CA ALA A 249 9.07 -18.27 -2.21
C ALA A 249 10.11 -17.45 -3.01
N ARG A 250 10.66 -16.38 -2.41
CA ARG A 250 11.73 -15.58 -3.01
C ARG A 250 13.00 -16.38 -3.20
N ALA A 251 13.40 -17.16 -2.19
CA ALA A 251 14.56 -18.03 -2.27
C ALA A 251 14.42 -19.10 -3.39
N ALA A 252 13.18 -19.52 -3.67
CA ALA A 252 12.87 -20.40 -4.80
C ALA A 252 12.81 -19.68 -6.18
N GLY A 253 13.15 -18.39 -6.25
CA GLY A 253 13.17 -17.60 -7.47
C GLY A 253 11.81 -17.21 -8.02
N GLN A 254 10.74 -17.27 -7.22
CA GLN A 254 9.43 -16.82 -7.66
C GLN A 254 9.36 -15.28 -7.74
N PRO A 255 8.62 -14.72 -8.71
CA PRO A 255 8.43 -13.27 -8.84
C PRO A 255 7.39 -12.77 -7.82
N VAL A 256 7.74 -12.87 -6.54
CA VAL A 256 6.89 -12.46 -5.42
C VAL A 256 7.55 -11.30 -4.65
N SER A 257 6.72 -10.41 -4.14
CA SER A 257 7.09 -9.30 -3.26
C SER A 257 6.07 -9.17 -2.13
N GLY A 258 6.37 -8.39 -1.12
CA GLY A 258 5.43 -8.15 -0.02
C GLY A 258 5.61 -6.77 0.59
N GLU A 259 4.53 -6.28 1.18
CA GLU A 259 4.50 -5.01 1.88
C GLU A 259 4.14 -5.16 3.36
N VAL A 260 4.52 -4.17 4.12
CA VAL A 260 4.14 -4.02 5.53
C VAL A 260 3.81 -2.55 5.81
N SER A 261 2.84 -2.32 6.69
CA SER A 261 2.42 -0.98 7.09
C SER A 261 3.08 -0.54 8.40
N PRO A 262 3.15 0.78 8.69
CA PRO A 262 3.76 1.29 9.91
C PRO A 262 3.13 0.69 11.16
N HIS A 263 1.80 0.56 11.19
CA HIS A 263 1.08 0.04 12.34
C HIS A 263 1.39 -1.45 12.60
N HIS A 264 1.69 -2.26 11.58
CA HIS A 264 2.13 -3.65 11.78
C HIS A 264 3.61 -3.79 12.19
N LEU A 265 4.42 -2.74 12.01
CA LEU A 265 5.81 -2.70 12.49
C LEU A 265 5.97 -2.13 13.89
N LEU A 266 5.01 -1.34 14.37
CA LEU A 266 5.17 -0.54 15.58
C LEU A 266 4.15 -0.85 16.68
N LEU A 267 2.95 -1.31 16.33
CA LEU A 267 1.87 -1.57 17.27
C LEU A 267 1.64 -3.07 17.43
N THR A 268 1.19 -3.45 18.62
CA THR A 268 0.70 -4.80 18.93
C THR A 268 -0.80 -4.78 19.16
N GLU A 269 -1.40 -5.97 19.29
CA GLU A 269 -2.81 -6.14 19.67
C GLU A 269 -3.19 -5.37 20.94
N ASP A 270 -2.22 -5.09 21.83
CA ASP A 270 -2.44 -4.32 23.06
C ASP A 270 -2.92 -2.89 22.78
N ALA A 271 -2.66 -2.35 21.58
CA ALA A 271 -3.19 -1.05 21.19
C ALA A 271 -4.74 -1.03 21.12
N CYS A 272 -5.37 -2.20 21.00
CA CYS A 272 -6.83 -2.35 21.00
C CYS A 272 -7.43 -2.45 22.41
N ASP A 273 -6.60 -2.53 23.47
CA ASP A 273 -7.10 -2.65 24.84
C ASP A 273 -8.00 -1.47 25.24
N GLY A 274 -9.09 -1.77 25.92
CA GLY A 274 -10.14 -0.79 26.22
C GLY A 274 -11.02 -0.43 25.00
N ASP A 275 -11.13 -1.34 24.04
CA ASP A 275 -11.99 -1.18 22.83
C ASP A 275 -11.64 0.05 21.97
N ARG A 276 -10.33 0.32 21.85
CA ARG A 276 -9.82 1.45 21.08
C ARG A 276 -9.99 1.21 19.57
N THR A 277 -11.05 1.76 19.02
CA THR A 277 -11.42 1.59 17.60
C THR A 277 -10.41 2.19 16.64
N ASP A 278 -9.64 3.22 17.05
CA ASP A 278 -8.57 3.81 16.22
C ASP A 278 -7.43 2.84 15.94
N ALA A 279 -7.27 1.78 16.77
CA ALA A 279 -6.33 0.70 16.56
C ALA A 279 -6.93 -0.51 15.82
N LYS A 280 -8.22 -0.48 15.48
CA LYS A 280 -8.89 -1.56 14.76
C LYS A 280 -8.51 -1.53 13.28
N MET A 281 -7.80 -2.57 12.82
CA MET A 281 -7.25 -2.69 11.46
C MET A 281 -7.49 -4.08 10.86
N ASN A 282 -7.49 -4.18 9.54
CA ASN A 282 -7.54 -5.40 8.75
C ASN A 282 -6.35 -5.45 7.77
N PRO A 283 -5.42 -6.43 7.92
CA PRO A 283 -5.38 -7.46 8.97
C PRO A 283 -5.16 -6.86 10.36
N PRO A 284 -5.55 -7.58 11.45
CA PRO A 284 -5.45 -7.03 12.79
C PRO A 284 -4.01 -6.86 13.26
N LEU A 285 -3.78 -5.90 14.15
CA LEU A 285 -2.52 -5.78 14.89
C LEU A 285 -2.27 -7.10 15.62
N ARG A 286 -1.05 -7.63 15.51
CA ARG A 286 -0.67 -8.93 16.02
C ARG A 286 0.16 -8.83 17.30
N THR A 287 0.79 -9.93 17.69
CA THR A 287 1.64 -10.01 18.87
C THR A 287 3.00 -9.33 18.67
N ALA A 288 3.71 -9.06 19.77
CA ALA A 288 5.09 -8.56 19.70
C ALA A 288 6.05 -9.50 18.93
N ARG A 289 5.76 -10.81 18.93
CA ARG A 289 6.53 -11.79 18.15
C ARG A 289 6.35 -11.56 16.65
N ASP A 290 5.12 -11.28 16.21
CA ASP A 290 4.83 -11.01 14.81
C ASP A 290 5.48 -9.69 14.37
N VAL A 291 5.34 -8.62 15.15
CA VAL A 291 6.01 -7.34 14.92
C VAL A 291 7.52 -7.52 14.74
N GLN A 292 8.16 -8.27 15.64
CA GLN A 292 9.61 -8.52 15.55
C GLN A 292 9.98 -9.31 14.29
N ALA A 293 9.19 -10.31 13.92
CA ALA A 293 9.43 -11.10 12.71
C ALA A 293 9.31 -10.25 11.42
N LEU A 294 8.32 -9.35 11.36
CA LEU A 294 8.16 -8.42 10.25
C LEU A 294 9.32 -7.42 10.15
N ARG A 295 9.80 -6.89 11.29
CA ARG A 295 10.99 -6.02 11.33
C ARG A 295 12.24 -6.74 10.79
N VAL A 296 12.43 -7.99 11.17
CA VAL A 296 13.51 -8.82 10.62
C VAL A 296 13.35 -9.03 9.13
N ALA A 297 12.12 -9.29 8.66
CA ALA A 297 11.83 -9.50 7.24
C ALA A 297 12.03 -8.23 6.39
N VAL A 298 11.83 -7.04 6.95
CA VAL A 298 12.20 -5.77 6.31
C VAL A 298 13.72 -5.63 6.27
N ALA A 299 14.41 -5.89 7.38
CA ALA A 299 15.86 -5.72 7.48
C ALA A 299 16.63 -6.68 6.56
N ASP A 300 16.16 -7.90 6.36
CA ASP A 300 16.79 -8.90 5.49
C ASP A 300 16.32 -8.80 4.01
N GLY A 301 15.41 -7.87 3.70
CA GLY A 301 14.88 -7.63 2.34
C GLY A 301 13.84 -8.65 1.89
N THR A 302 13.32 -9.50 2.77
CA THR A 302 12.19 -10.41 2.47
C THR A 302 10.94 -9.60 2.15
N ILE A 303 10.63 -8.61 2.96
CA ILE A 303 9.62 -7.58 2.68
C ILE A 303 10.36 -6.38 2.11
N ASP A 304 10.02 -5.99 0.91
CA ASP A 304 10.73 -4.99 0.12
C ASP A 304 9.92 -3.72 -0.15
N VAL A 305 8.69 -3.65 0.38
CA VAL A 305 7.79 -2.50 0.23
C VAL A 305 7.27 -2.05 1.59
N LEU A 306 7.37 -0.76 1.85
CA LEU A 306 6.75 -0.07 2.96
C LEU A 306 5.53 0.70 2.42
N ALA A 307 4.33 0.23 2.73
CA ALA A 307 3.07 0.83 2.29
C ALA A 307 2.28 1.31 3.50
N THR A 308 1.50 2.37 3.38
CA THR A 308 0.79 2.89 4.55
C THR A 308 -0.47 2.12 4.88
N ASP A 309 -1.12 1.57 3.88
CA ASP A 309 -2.50 1.09 3.99
C ASP A 309 -3.40 2.16 4.63
N HIS A 310 -3.21 3.41 4.16
CA HIS A 310 -4.00 4.55 4.61
C HIS A 310 -5.48 4.30 4.37
N ALA A 311 -6.23 4.08 5.45
CA ALA A 311 -7.62 3.62 5.39
C ALA A 311 -8.53 4.50 6.27
N PRO A 312 -8.84 5.73 5.82
CA PRO A 312 -9.59 6.70 6.61
C PRO A 312 -11.07 6.32 6.76
N HIS A 313 -11.61 6.68 7.93
CA HIS A 313 -13.02 6.62 8.27
C HIS A 313 -13.44 7.89 9.02
N SER A 314 -14.73 8.23 8.98
CA SER A 314 -15.23 9.39 9.69
C SER A 314 -15.16 9.20 11.21
N PRO A 315 -15.01 10.28 12.00
CA PRO A 315 -15.05 10.19 13.47
C PRO A 315 -16.30 9.50 13.99
N ALA A 316 -17.47 9.70 13.36
CA ALA A 316 -18.73 9.07 13.74
C ALA A 316 -18.69 7.53 13.52
N GLU A 317 -18.02 7.06 12.49
CA GLU A 317 -17.86 5.61 12.25
C GLU A 317 -16.89 4.99 13.26
N LYS A 318 -15.79 5.68 13.59
CA LYS A 318 -14.81 5.21 14.59
C LYS A 318 -15.33 5.33 16.02
N ALA A 319 -16.33 6.16 16.30
CA ALA A 319 -16.96 6.28 17.61
C ALA A 319 -17.98 5.16 17.95
N ARG A 320 -18.19 4.22 17.02
CA ARG A 320 -19.05 3.05 17.29
C ARG A 320 -18.35 2.09 18.26
N ASP A 321 -19.13 1.12 18.79
CA ASP A 321 -18.55 0.00 19.54
C ASP A 321 -17.51 -0.77 18.71
N PHE A 322 -16.55 -1.41 19.38
CA PHE A 322 -15.41 -2.05 18.71
C PHE A 322 -15.83 -3.10 17.68
N ALA A 323 -16.90 -3.87 17.96
CA ALA A 323 -17.37 -4.90 17.03
C ALA A 323 -17.88 -4.30 15.70
N SER A 324 -18.63 -3.17 15.76
CA SER A 324 -19.28 -2.53 14.61
C SER A 324 -18.48 -1.38 13.98
N ALA A 325 -17.44 -0.88 14.64
CA ALA A 325 -16.55 0.12 14.08
C ALA A 325 -15.79 -0.46 12.87
N PRO A 326 -15.62 0.32 11.79
CA PRO A 326 -14.88 -0.13 10.61
C PRO A 326 -13.38 -0.30 10.90
N PHE A 327 -12.75 -1.21 10.16
CA PHE A 327 -11.31 -1.38 10.13
C PHE A 327 -10.64 -0.25 9.36
N GLY A 328 -9.55 0.30 9.87
CA GLY A 328 -8.74 1.29 9.16
C GLY A 328 -7.99 2.23 10.09
N ILE A 329 -6.74 2.50 9.71
CA ILE A 329 -5.82 3.45 10.35
C ILE A 329 -5.34 4.42 9.28
N ILE A 330 -5.17 5.70 9.60
CA ILE A 330 -4.56 6.69 8.70
C ILE A 330 -3.04 6.59 8.79
N GLY A 331 -2.33 6.79 7.67
CA GLY A 331 -0.88 6.60 7.66
C GLY A 331 -0.09 7.60 6.81
N LEU A 332 -0.68 8.19 5.77
CA LEU A 332 0.05 8.95 4.75
C LEU A 332 0.91 10.09 5.33
N GLU A 333 0.36 10.92 6.22
CA GLU A 333 1.09 12.08 6.78
C GLU A 333 2.18 11.67 7.78
N HIS A 334 2.10 10.46 8.35
CA HIS A 334 2.93 10.03 9.48
C HIS A 334 3.91 8.90 9.13
N ALA A 335 3.80 8.27 7.95
CA ALA A 335 4.56 7.09 7.61
C ALA A 335 6.07 7.32 7.63
N LEU A 336 6.58 8.39 7.02
CA LEU A 336 8.01 8.64 6.92
C LEU A 336 8.70 8.77 8.30
N PRO A 337 8.22 9.57 9.26
CA PRO A 337 8.81 9.58 10.60
C PRO A 337 8.67 8.23 11.31
N LEU A 338 7.56 7.52 11.17
CA LEU A 338 7.33 6.22 11.80
C LEU A 338 8.26 5.12 11.27
N TYR A 339 8.60 5.13 9.98
CA TYR A 339 9.54 4.16 9.40
C TYR A 339 11.01 4.41 9.77
N ARG A 340 11.31 5.53 10.42
CA ARG A 340 12.65 5.85 10.91
C ARG A 340 12.93 5.34 12.34
N GLU A 341 11.89 4.90 13.05
CA GLU A 341 11.95 4.28 14.39
C GLU A 341 12.46 2.82 14.33
#